data_3fb7cb78964c251c3918821c754469d2
#
_entry.id   3fb7cb78964c251c3918821c754469d2
#
_cell.length_a   1.000
_cell.length_b   1.000
_cell.length_c   1.000
_cell.angle_alpha   90.00
_cell.angle_beta   90.00
_cell.angle_gamma   90.00
#
_symmetry.space_group_name_H-M   'P 1'
#
loop_
_entity.id
_entity.type
_entity.pdbx_description
1 polymer ?
#
loop_
_entity_poly.entity_id
_entity_poly.type
_entity_poly.pdbx_seq_one_letter_code
_entity_poly.pdbx_strand_id
1 'polypeptide(L)'
;MNTVVRPLADASRHGHPRPLRMLWVTLAWGSCFVAITVGLQDAPPLWLAALRALIAGVALATVAAIQRAPLPRDPKTWALIGCLGLVNIALAFATMFVAATGLSTGIASVLANAQPILILLPAWWLYRERPTPAAIAAIGLGFTGLLIIVLPSGLGTGAWLSLTSAAAITAGTLIGRIVHADVRVVAAAQLLIGGAILAGTAAVTEGPPTIGWNIRFILTLLFLSLVGTAATTVAWFTEIGRARLDLLAAWTLLVPVFGILLSLLILREDPGLWGWIGTVIVLNAMALLAIGSRRSEPSAVTATGNRAPPASADHATSDPDGLPDENHGPRSRPERKQR
;
A
#
# COMPACT_ATOMS: atom_id res chain seq x y z
N MET A 1 -16.21 18.15 -6.98
CA MET A 1 -15.84 16.78 -7.42
C MET A 1 -15.70 15.93 -6.16
N ASN A 2 -16.79 15.29 -5.73
CA ASN A 2 -16.84 14.48 -4.50
C ASN A 2 -16.24 13.09 -4.79
N THR A 3 -14.96 12.94 -4.58
CA THR A 3 -14.36 11.61 -4.45
C THR A 3 -14.71 11.09 -3.05
N VAL A 4 -15.83 10.37 -2.96
CA VAL A 4 -16.18 9.61 -1.74
C VAL A 4 -15.05 8.61 -1.51
N VAL A 5 -14.15 8.91 -0.59
CA VAL A 5 -13.15 7.97 -0.10
C VAL A 5 -13.92 6.95 0.74
N ARG A 6 -14.13 5.77 0.16
CA ARG A 6 -14.80 4.63 0.84
C ARG A 6 -13.95 4.17 2.02
N PRO A 7 -14.57 3.79 3.15
CA PRO A 7 -13.84 3.18 4.27
C PRO A 7 -13.12 1.91 3.83
N LEU A 8 -11.97 1.64 4.44
CA LEU A 8 -11.08 0.50 4.13
C LEU A 8 -11.75 -0.88 4.23
N ALA A 9 -12.94 -0.97 4.84
CA ALA A 9 -13.64 -2.23 5.15
C ALA A 9 -14.51 -2.84 4.04
N ASP A 10 -14.71 -2.17 2.91
CA ASP A 10 -15.51 -2.76 1.81
C ASP A 10 -14.63 -3.62 0.88
N ALA A 11 -13.80 -4.47 1.49
CA ALA A 11 -12.79 -5.28 0.83
C ALA A 11 -13.30 -6.62 0.28
N SER A 12 -14.61 -6.80 0.12
CA SER A 12 -15.17 -7.96 -0.60
C SER A 12 -14.95 -7.89 -2.13
N ARG A 13 -14.32 -6.82 -2.62
CA ARG A 13 -14.03 -6.63 -4.04
C ARG A 13 -12.56 -6.88 -4.32
N HIS A 14 -12.27 -8.05 -4.81
CA HIS A 14 -10.97 -8.53 -5.27
C HIS A 14 -10.50 -7.77 -6.52
N GLY A 15 -10.20 -6.48 -6.37
CA GLY A 15 -9.68 -5.63 -7.44
C GLY A 15 -8.19 -5.85 -7.67
N HIS A 16 -7.74 -5.61 -8.92
CA HIS A 16 -6.32 -5.53 -9.22
C HIS A 16 -5.75 -4.17 -8.77
N PRO A 17 -4.48 -4.12 -8.31
CA PRO A 17 -3.78 -2.87 -8.04
C PRO A 17 -3.72 -2.01 -9.31
N ARG A 18 -3.78 -0.69 -9.17
CA ARG A 18 -3.59 0.22 -10.31
C ARG A 18 -2.11 0.26 -10.71
N PRO A 19 -1.73 -0.22 -11.92
CA PRO A 19 -0.32 -0.39 -12.28
C PRO A 19 0.49 0.90 -12.22
N LEU A 20 -0.04 2.00 -12.75
CA LEU A 20 0.66 3.29 -12.77
C LEU A 20 0.89 3.84 -11.35
N ARG A 21 -0.08 3.66 -10.44
CA ARG A 21 0.07 4.06 -9.04
C ARG A 21 1.13 3.22 -8.33
N MET A 22 1.12 1.90 -8.54
CA MET A 22 2.09 1.00 -7.93
C MET A 22 3.50 1.25 -8.46
N LEU A 23 3.65 1.48 -9.77
CA LEU A 23 4.94 1.84 -10.36
C LEU A 23 5.51 3.12 -9.73
N TRP A 24 4.68 4.16 -9.59
CA TRP A 24 5.10 5.40 -8.93
C TRP A 24 5.47 5.20 -7.46
N VAL A 25 4.66 4.46 -6.69
CA VAL A 25 4.92 4.18 -5.27
C VAL A 25 6.24 3.42 -5.11
N THR A 26 6.45 2.37 -5.90
CA THR A 26 7.67 1.55 -5.80
C THR A 26 8.92 2.30 -6.25
N LEU A 27 8.81 3.16 -7.27
CA LEU A 27 9.90 4.07 -7.67
C LEU A 27 10.23 5.06 -6.54
N ALA A 28 9.21 5.70 -5.95
CA ALA A 28 9.41 6.64 -4.85
C ALA A 28 10.06 5.95 -3.64
N TRP A 29 9.63 4.74 -3.27
CA TRP A 29 10.23 3.98 -2.18
C TRP A 29 11.66 3.52 -2.49
N GLY A 30 11.95 3.07 -3.70
CA GLY A 30 13.31 2.75 -4.15
C GLY A 30 14.24 3.97 -4.03
N SER A 31 13.76 5.14 -4.46
CA SER A 31 14.49 6.41 -4.33
C SER A 31 14.75 6.82 -2.87
N CYS A 32 13.87 6.42 -1.92
CA CYS A 32 14.06 6.73 -0.52
C CYS A 32 15.36 6.15 0.05
N PHE A 33 15.81 4.97 -0.40
CA PHE A 33 17.05 4.38 0.10
C PHE A 33 18.25 5.24 -0.24
N VAL A 34 18.32 5.74 -1.47
CA VAL A 34 19.36 6.71 -1.89
C VAL A 34 19.24 8.00 -1.08
N ALA A 35 18.03 8.52 -0.91
CA ALA A 35 17.82 9.74 -0.13
C ALA A 35 18.17 9.56 1.36
N ILE A 36 17.92 8.38 1.95
CA ILE A 36 18.34 8.05 3.32
C ILE A 36 19.88 8.09 3.41
N THR A 37 20.59 7.42 2.50
CA THR A 37 22.06 7.41 2.47
C THR A 37 22.63 8.82 2.36
N VAL A 38 22.03 9.68 1.53
CA VAL A 38 22.43 11.09 1.43
C VAL A 38 22.12 11.86 2.73
N GLY A 39 20.94 11.67 3.31
CA GLY A 39 20.52 12.37 4.53
C GLY A 39 21.31 11.97 5.78
N LEU A 40 21.79 10.72 5.85
CA LEU A 40 22.64 10.23 6.95
C LEU A 40 24.04 10.88 6.99
N GLN A 41 24.44 11.58 5.93
CA GLN A 41 25.68 12.37 5.95
C GLN A 41 25.56 13.64 6.80
N ASP A 42 24.34 14.12 7.04
CA ASP A 42 24.07 15.40 7.67
C ASP A 42 23.24 15.27 8.99
N ALA A 43 22.73 14.07 9.32
CA ALA A 43 21.90 13.87 10.52
C ALA A 43 22.03 12.45 11.09
N PRO A 44 21.90 12.30 12.43
CA PRO A 44 21.79 10.99 13.07
C PRO A 44 20.57 10.21 12.57
N PRO A 45 20.65 8.86 12.49
CA PRO A 45 19.62 8.05 11.83
C PRO A 45 18.23 8.17 12.45
N LEU A 46 18.10 8.15 13.77
CA LEU A 46 16.80 8.23 14.40
C LEU A 46 16.19 9.64 14.33
N TRP A 47 17.04 10.69 14.40
CA TRP A 47 16.57 12.06 14.17
C TRP A 47 16.09 12.26 12.74
N LEU A 48 16.79 11.74 11.74
CA LEU A 48 16.36 11.80 10.34
C LEU A 48 15.03 11.06 10.15
N ALA A 49 14.87 9.87 10.75
CA ALA A 49 13.66 9.10 10.72
C ALA A 49 12.47 9.83 11.39
N ALA A 50 12.72 10.46 12.57
CA ALA A 50 11.72 11.24 13.30
C ALA A 50 11.25 12.45 12.50
N LEU A 51 12.17 13.25 11.99
CA LEU A 51 11.86 14.44 11.18
C LEU A 51 11.06 14.06 9.93
N ARG A 52 11.47 13.01 9.22
CA ARG A 52 10.75 12.48 8.06
C ARG A 52 9.30 12.16 8.41
N ALA A 53 9.07 11.43 9.51
CA ALA A 53 7.74 11.01 9.93
C ALA A 53 6.88 12.20 10.41
N LEU A 54 7.45 13.10 11.22
CA LEU A 54 6.75 14.26 11.76
C LEU A 54 6.33 15.24 10.66
N ILE A 55 7.23 15.59 9.74
CA ILE A 55 6.92 16.50 8.62
C ILE A 55 5.84 15.89 7.72
N ALA A 56 5.96 14.59 7.39
CA ALA A 56 4.94 13.90 6.62
C ALA A 56 3.59 13.85 7.34
N GLY A 57 3.61 13.58 8.65
CA GLY A 57 2.44 13.55 9.51
C GLY A 57 1.73 14.91 9.59
N VAL A 58 2.49 16.00 9.79
CA VAL A 58 1.95 17.37 9.79
C VAL A 58 1.35 17.73 8.43
N ALA A 59 2.06 17.42 7.33
CA ALA A 59 1.56 17.68 5.98
C ALA A 59 0.22 16.96 5.73
N LEU A 60 0.11 15.68 6.10
CA LEU A 60 -1.14 14.92 5.95
C LEU A 60 -2.24 15.37 6.91
N ALA A 61 -1.90 15.75 8.15
CA ALA A 61 -2.85 16.31 9.10
C ALA A 61 -3.44 17.63 8.57
N THR A 62 -2.60 18.49 8.00
CA THR A 62 -3.04 19.73 7.34
C THR A 62 -3.98 19.44 6.17
N VAL A 63 -3.64 18.50 5.30
CA VAL A 63 -4.51 18.08 4.18
C VAL A 63 -5.84 17.51 4.71
N ALA A 64 -5.80 16.64 5.73
CA ALA A 64 -6.99 16.08 6.35
C ALA A 64 -7.90 17.16 6.96
N ALA A 65 -7.30 18.16 7.64
CA ALA A 65 -8.02 19.28 8.25
C ALA A 65 -8.68 20.17 7.19
N ILE A 66 -7.95 20.58 6.13
CA ILE A 66 -8.48 21.40 5.03
C ILE A 66 -9.65 20.67 4.34
N GLN A 67 -9.52 19.35 4.15
CA GLN A 67 -10.54 18.53 3.50
C GLN A 67 -11.65 18.10 4.48
N ARG A 68 -11.61 18.54 5.74
CA ARG A 68 -12.57 18.21 6.80
C ARG A 68 -12.80 16.70 6.91
N ALA A 69 -11.72 15.92 6.86
CA ALA A 69 -11.79 14.47 6.95
C ALA A 69 -12.39 14.05 8.31
N PRO A 70 -13.34 13.10 8.33
CA PRO A 70 -14.00 12.70 9.58
C PRO A 70 -13.02 11.97 10.50
N LEU A 71 -12.96 12.44 11.76
CA LEU A 71 -12.16 11.81 12.80
C LEU A 71 -12.87 10.55 13.32
N PRO A 72 -12.14 9.47 13.60
CA PRO A 72 -12.70 8.28 14.23
C PRO A 72 -13.23 8.64 15.63
N ARG A 73 -14.42 8.13 15.97
CA ARG A 73 -15.02 8.31 17.30
C ARG A 73 -14.78 7.13 18.23
N ASP A 74 -14.44 5.99 17.66
CA ASP A 74 -14.24 4.75 18.40
C ASP A 74 -12.83 4.67 19.00
N PRO A 75 -12.69 4.48 20.33
CA PRO A 75 -11.40 4.31 21.00
C PRO A 75 -10.56 3.13 20.45
N LYS A 76 -11.22 2.05 19.99
CA LYS A 76 -10.51 0.89 19.40
C LYS A 76 -9.79 1.28 18.11
N THR A 77 -10.41 2.11 17.29
CA THR A 77 -9.79 2.65 16.07
C THR A 77 -8.55 3.47 16.41
N TRP A 78 -8.59 4.30 17.46
CA TRP A 78 -7.43 5.06 17.92
C TRP A 78 -6.33 4.17 18.49
N ALA A 79 -6.67 3.08 19.20
CA ALA A 79 -5.71 2.10 19.68
C ALA A 79 -5.00 1.40 18.49
N LEU A 80 -5.72 1.03 17.42
CA LEU A 80 -5.14 0.47 16.20
C LEU A 80 -4.23 1.47 15.48
N ILE A 81 -4.62 2.75 15.41
CA ILE A 81 -3.77 3.82 14.84
C ILE A 81 -2.51 4.02 15.69
N GLY A 82 -2.63 3.97 17.01
CA GLY A 82 -1.47 4.00 17.92
C GLY A 82 -0.53 2.82 17.70
N CYS A 83 -1.08 1.61 17.56
CA CYS A 83 -0.32 0.41 17.22
C CYS A 83 0.38 0.53 15.84
N LEU A 84 -0.30 1.10 14.85
CA LEU A 84 0.30 1.43 13.55
C LEU A 84 1.46 2.41 13.71
N GLY A 85 1.30 3.48 14.49
CA GLY A 85 2.37 4.44 14.78
C GLY A 85 3.59 3.78 15.40
N LEU A 86 3.37 2.90 16.38
CA LEU A 86 4.45 2.18 17.06
C LEU A 86 5.15 1.18 16.14
N VAL A 87 4.38 0.33 15.45
CA VAL A 87 4.94 -0.81 14.69
C VAL A 87 5.39 -0.37 13.30
N ASN A 88 4.48 0.25 12.52
CA ASN A 88 4.73 0.57 11.12
C ASN A 88 5.61 1.81 10.92
N ILE A 89 5.68 2.70 11.91
CA ILE A 89 6.49 3.92 11.83
C ILE A 89 7.68 3.85 12.80
N ALA A 90 7.45 3.82 14.11
CA ALA A 90 8.55 3.90 15.06
C ALA A 90 9.52 2.72 14.93
N LEU A 91 9.03 1.49 15.06
CA LEU A 91 9.88 0.29 14.96
C LEU A 91 10.46 0.11 13.56
N ALA A 92 9.63 0.22 12.52
CA ALA A 92 10.07 -0.01 11.15
C ALA A 92 11.12 1.03 10.70
N PHE A 93 10.90 2.32 10.97
CA PHE A 93 11.83 3.37 10.57
C PHE A 93 13.10 3.34 11.43
N ALA A 94 12.99 3.14 12.76
CA ALA A 94 14.17 3.03 13.62
C ALA A 94 15.11 1.93 13.10
N THR A 95 14.58 0.73 12.89
CA THR A 95 15.40 -0.41 12.43
C THR A 95 15.91 -0.23 11.01
N MET A 96 15.13 0.36 10.10
CA MET A 96 15.53 0.63 8.72
C MET A 96 16.66 1.67 8.64
N PHE A 97 16.54 2.78 9.37
CA PHE A 97 17.53 3.86 9.31
C PHE A 97 18.82 3.48 10.01
N VAL A 98 18.76 2.77 11.14
CA VAL A 98 19.97 2.23 11.78
C VAL A 98 20.62 1.17 10.91
N ALA A 99 19.85 0.28 10.26
CA ALA A 99 20.42 -0.68 9.32
C ALA A 99 21.16 -0.03 8.15
N ALA A 100 20.65 1.10 7.65
CA ALA A 100 21.27 1.83 6.53
C ALA A 100 22.64 2.43 6.86
N THR A 101 23.00 2.56 8.13
CA THR A 101 24.37 3.02 8.51
C THR A 101 25.44 1.94 8.32
N GLY A 102 25.03 0.66 8.28
CA GLY A 102 25.96 -0.48 8.21
C GLY A 102 25.85 -1.34 6.95
N LEU A 103 24.97 -0.96 6.00
CA LEU A 103 24.72 -1.70 4.77
C LEU A 103 24.86 -0.79 3.56
N SER A 104 25.31 -1.36 2.41
CA SER A 104 25.16 -0.63 1.14
C SER A 104 23.68 -0.38 0.84
N THR A 105 23.41 0.71 0.11
CA THR A 105 22.07 1.18 -0.21
C THR A 105 21.25 0.09 -0.92
N GLY A 106 21.86 -0.62 -1.87
CA GLY A 106 21.22 -1.71 -2.59
C GLY A 106 20.81 -2.85 -1.66
N ILE A 107 21.69 -3.31 -0.75
CA ILE A 107 21.39 -4.41 0.20
C ILE A 107 20.31 -3.98 1.20
N ALA A 108 20.40 -2.77 1.74
CA ALA A 108 19.38 -2.24 2.65
C ALA A 108 17.99 -2.23 1.97
N SER A 109 17.92 -1.83 0.68
CA SER A 109 16.67 -1.83 -0.07
C SER A 109 16.09 -3.24 -0.28
N VAL A 110 16.95 -4.23 -0.51
CA VAL A 110 16.55 -5.64 -0.70
C VAL A 110 15.95 -6.23 0.58
N LEU A 111 16.68 -6.14 1.68
CA LEU A 111 16.29 -6.75 2.95
C LEU A 111 15.05 -6.08 3.57
N ALA A 112 14.95 -4.76 3.50
CA ALA A 112 13.78 -4.03 3.98
C ALA A 112 12.50 -4.35 3.17
N ASN A 113 12.64 -4.90 1.97
CA ASN A 113 11.53 -5.30 1.12
C ASN A 113 11.25 -6.81 1.11
N ALA A 114 11.58 -7.54 2.18
CA ALA A 114 11.20 -8.94 2.37
C ALA A 114 9.68 -9.13 2.64
N GLN A 115 8.91 -8.04 2.73
CA GLN A 115 7.46 -8.05 2.95
C GLN A 115 6.67 -9.05 2.07
N PRO A 116 6.96 -9.23 0.75
CA PRO A 116 6.19 -10.15 -0.08
C PRO A 116 6.12 -11.58 0.44
N ILE A 117 7.19 -12.06 1.09
CA ILE A 117 7.21 -13.39 1.71
C ILE A 117 6.52 -13.36 3.07
N LEU A 118 6.86 -12.37 3.88
CA LEU A 118 6.35 -12.27 5.24
C LEU A 118 4.84 -12.10 5.30
N ILE A 119 4.20 -11.56 4.24
CA ILE A 119 2.75 -11.28 4.22
C ILE A 119 1.90 -12.48 3.78
N LEU A 120 2.45 -13.43 3.00
CA LEU A 120 1.67 -14.51 2.41
C LEU A 120 0.93 -15.36 3.44
N LEU A 121 1.65 -15.87 4.43
CA LEU A 121 1.06 -16.73 5.46
C LEU A 121 0.05 -15.98 6.34
N PRO A 122 0.37 -14.81 6.90
CA PRO A 122 -0.60 -14.04 7.66
C PRO A 122 -1.82 -13.61 6.85
N ALA A 123 -1.65 -13.20 5.60
CA ALA A 123 -2.78 -12.80 4.74
C ALA A 123 -3.72 -13.98 4.47
N TRP A 124 -3.17 -15.15 4.20
CA TRP A 124 -3.98 -16.36 4.04
C TRP A 124 -4.70 -16.75 5.33
N TRP A 125 -4.01 -16.74 6.44
CA TRP A 125 -4.57 -17.17 7.74
C TRP A 125 -5.60 -16.17 8.30
N LEU A 126 -5.29 -14.86 8.27
CA LEU A 126 -6.13 -13.81 8.85
C LEU A 126 -7.31 -13.42 7.94
N TYR A 127 -7.06 -13.31 6.65
CA TYR A 127 -8.05 -12.78 5.69
C TYR A 127 -8.59 -13.84 4.73
N ARG A 128 -8.13 -15.09 4.86
CA ARG A 128 -8.49 -16.21 3.97
C ARG A 128 -8.23 -15.92 2.48
N GLU A 129 -7.35 -15.00 2.20
CA GLU A 129 -6.90 -14.69 0.84
C GLU A 129 -5.93 -15.78 0.36
N ARG A 130 -6.43 -16.71 -0.44
CA ARG A 130 -5.55 -17.70 -1.09
C ARG A 130 -4.72 -17.00 -2.16
N PRO A 131 -3.37 -17.01 -2.06
CA PRO A 131 -2.55 -16.38 -3.07
C PRO A 131 -2.73 -17.06 -4.42
N THR A 132 -2.67 -16.27 -5.49
CA THR A 132 -2.73 -16.84 -6.86
C THR A 132 -1.45 -17.62 -7.16
N PRO A 133 -1.51 -18.71 -7.96
CA PRO A 133 -0.31 -19.44 -8.36
C PRO A 133 0.75 -18.53 -8.99
N ALA A 134 0.32 -17.56 -9.80
CA ALA A 134 1.21 -16.56 -10.40
C ALA A 134 1.89 -15.66 -9.35
N ALA A 135 1.17 -15.24 -8.30
CA ALA A 135 1.73 -14.46 -7.21
C ALA A 135 2.76 -15.29 -6.41
N ILE A 136 2.45 -16.57 -6.10
CA ILE A 136 3.37 -17.47 -5.40
C ILE A 136 4.66 -17.65 -6.21
N ALA A 137 4.53 -17.95 -7.51
CA ALA A 137 5.68 -18.14 -8.40
C ALA A 137 6.51 -16.84 -8.53
N ALA A 138 5.86 -15.69 -8.71
CA ALA A 138 6.53 -14.41 -8.82
C ALA A 138 7.26 -14.04 -7.52
N ILE A 139 6.63 -14.24 -6.34
CA ILE A 139 7.24 -13.95 -5.05
C ILE A 139 8.42 -14.91 -4.80
N GLY A 140 8.26 -16.20 -5.06
CA GLY A 140 9.34 -17.17 -4.91
C GLY A 140 10.54 -16.87 -5.82
N LEU A 141 10.29 -16.61 -7.10
CA LEU A 141 11.34 -16.25 -8.07
C LEU A 141 11.98 -14.90 -7.70
N GLY A 142 11.16 -13.88 -7.37
CA GLY A 142 11.65 -12.57 -6.98
C GLY A 142 12.52 -12.63 -5.72
N PHE A 143 12.10 -13.40 -4.72
CA PHE A 143 12.90 -13.58 -3.50
C PHE A 143 14.21 -14.32 -3.75
N THR A 144 14.22 -15.31 -4.64
CA THR A 144 15.46 -15.96 -5.07
C THR A 144 16.41 -14.94 -5.68
N GLY A 145 15.92 -14.03 -6.53
CA GLY A 145 16.71 -12.92 -7.06
C GLY A 145 17.26 -12.00 -5.96
N LEU A 146 16.42 -11.66 -4.97
CA LEU A 146 16.84 -10.84 -3.84
C LEU A 146 17.91 -11.54 -2.97
N LEU A 147 17.79 -12.84 -2.71
CA LEU A 147 18.79 -13.62 -2.00
C LEU A 147 20.14 -13.62 -2.74
N ILE A 148 20.12 -13.79 -4.06
CA ILE A 148 21.33 -13.75 -4.88
C ILE A 148 22.06 -12.41 -4.75
N ILE A 149 21.33 -11.30 -4.61
CA ILE A 149 21.91 -9.96 -4.39
C ILE A 149 22.61 -9.87 -3.03
N VAL A 150 22.01 -10.47 -1.99
CA VAL A 150 22.45 -10.31 -0.59
C VAL A 150 23.54 -11.31 -0.18
N LEU A 151 23.50 -12.55 -0.71
CA LEU A 151 24.40 -13.63 -0.30
C LEU A 151 25.89 -13.25 -0.26
N PRO A 152 26.47 -12.51 -1.24
CA PRO A 152 27.87 -12.14 -1.21
C PRO A 152 28.28 -11.24 -0.03
N SER A 153 27.31 -10.48 0.53
CA SER A 153 27.56 -9.48 1.57
C SER A 153 27.46 -10.02 3.01
N GLY A 154 26.93 -11.22 3.17
CA GLY A 154 26.72 -11.84 4.48
C GLY A 154 25.56 -11.23 5.29
N LEU A 155 25.21 -11.90 6.38
CA LEU A 155 24.14 -11.49 7.30
C LEU A 155 24.75 -10.90 8.59
N GLY A 156 25.06 -9.60 8.57
CA GLY A 156 25.47 -8.85 9.77
C GLY A 156 24.29 -8.26 10.55
N THR A 157 24.58 -7.50 11.62
CA THR A 157 23.57 -6.83 12.46
C THR A 157 22.60 -5.98 11.64
N GLY A 158 23.09 -5.26 10.64
CA GLY A 158 22.26 -4.45 9.74
C GLY A 158 21.23 -5.26 8.97
N ALA A 159 21.55 -6.51 8.59
CA ALA A 159 20.61 -7.40 7.91
C ALA A 159 19.44 -7.78 8.82
N TRP A 160 19.69 -8.12 10.08
CA TRP A 160 18.64 -8.42 11.05
C TRP A 160 17.74 -7.21 11.33
N LEU A 161 18.32 -6.02 11.44
CA LEU A 161 17.56 -4.78 11.59
C LEU A 161 16.66 -4.51 10.37
N SER A 162 17.18 -4.70 9.15
CA SER A 162 16.38 -4.57 7.92
C SER A 162 15.23 -5.59 7.86
N LEU A 163 15.46 -6.84 8.25
CA LEU A 163 14.41 -7.86 8.31
C LEU A 163 13.37 -7.53 9.38
N THR A 164 13.79 -6.98 10.52
CA THR A 164 12.88 -6.49 11.56
C THR A 164 12.00 -5.35 11.02
N SER A 165 12.59 -4.43 10.26
CA SER A 165 11.84 -3.38 9.56
C SER A 165 10.80 -3.98 8.60
N ALA A 166 11.19 -4.95 7.77
CA ALA A 166 10.28 -5.62 6.85
C ALA A 166 9.12 -6.32 7.58
N ALA A 167 9.40 -6.98 8.70
CA ALA A 167 8.38 -7.61 9.55
C ALA A 167 7.43 -6.57 10.16
N ALA A 168 7.96 -5.45 10.64
CA ALA A 168 7.17 -4.36 11.20
C ALA A 168 6.27 -3.70 10.12
N ILE A 169 6.78 -3.46 8.92
CA ILE A 169 5.99 -2.95 7.78
C ILE A 169 4.89 -3.96 7.39
N THR A 170 5.22 -5.25 7.39
CA THR A 170 4.23 -6.32 7.11
C THR A 170 3.10 -6.30 8.14
N ALA A 171 3.44 -6.27 9.44
CA ALA A 171 2.46 -6.17 10.51
C ALA A 171 1.62 -4.88 10.39
N GLY A 172 2.26 -3.75 10.07
CA GLY A 172 1.57 -2.50 9.80
C GLY A 172 0.59 -2.59 8.63
N THR A 173 0.96 -3.26 7.54
CA THR A 173 0.06 -3.49 6.39
C THR A 173 -1.17 -4.32 6.81
N LEU A 174 -0.97 -5.37 7.61
CA LEU A 174 -2.06 -6.21 8.12
C LEU A 174 -2.98 -5.43 9.07
N ILE A 175 -2.41 -4.68 10.02
CA ILE A 175 -3.20 -3.82 10.93
C ILE A 175 -3.95 -2.75 10.13
N GLY A 176 -3.29 -2.10 9.16
CA GLY A 176 -3.90 -1.08 8.32
C GLY A 176 -5.14 -1.54 7.58
N ARG A 177 -5.22 -2.83 7.23
CA ARG A 177 -6.37 -3.41 6.53
C ARG A 177 -7.63 -3.48 7.39
N ILE A 178 -7.48 -3.61 8.71
CA ILE A 178 -8.62 -3.68 9.65
C ILE A 178 -9.02 -2.32 10.23
N VAL A 179 -8.30 -1.25 9.90
CA VAL A 179 -8.64 0.10 10.36
C VAL A 179 -9.73 0.70 9.49
N HIS A 180 -10.91 0.94 10.09
CA HIS A 180 -12.07 1.50 9.41
C HIS A 180 -12.19 2.99 9.65
N ALA A 181 -11.32 3.79 9.02
CA ALA A 181 -11.32 5.24 9.13
C ALA A 181 -10.82 5.91 7.84
N ASP A 182 -10.92 7.22 7.76
CA ASP A 182 -10.38 7.98 6.63
C ASP A 182 -8.86 7.79 6.51
N VAL A 183 -8.41 7.37 5.33
CA VAL A 183 -7.00 7.06 5.05
C VAL A 183 -6.06 8.21 5.41
N ARG A 184 -6.49 9.45 5.19
CA ARG A 184 -5.66 10.64 5.47
C ARG A 184 -5.46 10.83 6.97
N VAL A 185 -6.53 10.61 7.76
CA VAL A 185 -6.47 10.69 9.23
C VAL A 185 -5.60 9.57 9.79
N VAL A 186 -5.80 8.33 9.32
CA VAL A 186 -4.97 7.18 9.72
C VAL A 186 -3.50 7.42 9.40
N ALA A 187 -3.21 7.85 8.17
CA ALA A 187 -1.85 8.12 7.72
C ALA A 187 -1.19 9.25 8.52
N ALA A 188 -1.90 10.37 8.73
CA ALA A 188 -1.40 11.49 9.52
C ALA A 188 -1.12 11.08 10.98
N ALA A 189 -2.10 10.46 11.63
CA ALA A 189 -2.02 10.14 13.05
C ALA A 189 -0.92 9.09 13.34
N GLN A 190 -0.81 8.01 12.54
CA GLN A 190 0.25 7.01 12.73
C GLN A 190 1.65 7.63 12.55
N LEU A 191 1.83 8.54 11.59
CA LEU A 191 3.10 9.22 11.35
C LEU A 191 3.47 10.18 12.47
N LEU A 192 2.50 10.93 13.01
CA LEU A 192 2.74 11.82 14.14
C LEU A 192 3.06 11.04 15.42
N ILE A 193 2.30 10.00 15.73
CA ILE A 193 2.53 9.14 16.90
C ILE A 193 3.89 8.46 16.79
N GLY A 194 4.16 7.77 15.66
CA GLY A 194 5.42 7.09 15.45
C GLY A 194 6.62 8.03 15.37
N GLY A 195 6.44 9.20 14.76
CA GLY A 195 7.46 10.24 14.69
C GLY A 195 7.79 10.83 16.07
N ALA A 196 6.80 11.02 16.93
CA ALA A 196 7.00 11.44 18.32
C ALA A 196 7.77 10.38 19.14
N ILE A 197 7.42 9.09 18.98
CA ILE A 197 8.15 7.99 19.62
C ILE A 197 9.60 7.95 19.12
N LEU A 198 9.83 8.09 17.80
CA LEU A 198 11.17 8.15 17.20
C LEU A 198 11.98 9.33 17.76
N ALA A 199 11.38 10.53 17.85
CA ALA A 199 12.05 11.70 18.42
C ALA A 199 12.42 11.49 19.89
N GLY A 200 11.53 10.91 20.69
CA GLY A 200 11.82 10.54 22.08
C GLY A 200 12.94 9.50 22.17
N THR A 201 12.93 8.47 21.32
CA THR A 201 14.00 7.46 21.26
C THR A 201 15.33 8.09 20.83
N ALA A 202 15.33 8.94 19.80
CA ALA A 202 16.50 9.66 19.34
C ALA A 202 17.11 10.54 20.45
N ALA A 203 16.27 11.29 21.15
CA ALA A 203 16.73 12.14 22.26
C ALA A 203 17.44 11.36 23.38
N VAL A 204 16.97 10.12 23.65
CA VAL A 204 17.57 9.28 24.69
C VAL A 204 18.85 8.56 24.19
N THR A 205 18.87 8.10 22.92
CA THR A 205 19.93 7.23 22.40
C THR A 205 21.00 7.97 21.62
N GLU A 206 20.64 9.02 20.88
CA GLU A 206 21.53 9.82 20.04
C GLU A 206 21.85 11.20 20.66
N GLY A 207 21.11 11.59 21.73
CA GLY A 207 21.25 12.88 22.37
C GLY A 207 20.60 14.03 21.56
N PRO A 208 21.04 15.28 21.77
CA PRO A 208 20.52 16.43 21.05
C PRO A 208 20.72 16.30 19.52
N PRO A 209 19.81 16.84 18.69
CA PRO A 209 19.91 16.73 17.26
C PRO A 209 21.12 17.49 16.71
N THR A 210 22.14 16.76 16.23
CA THR A 210 23.32 17.30 15.54
C THR A 210 23.08 17.25 14.03
N ILE A 211 22.44 18.29 13.48
CA ILE A 211 21.96 18.29 12.08
C ILE A 211 22.69 19.37 11.29
N GLY A 212 23.28 18.98 10.18
CA GLY A 212 23.84 19.88 9.19
C GLY A 212 22.75 20.46 8.27
N TRP A 213 22.17 21.61 8.65
CA TRP A 213 21.11 22.28 7.89
C TRP A 213 21.64 22.94 6.61
N ASN A 214 22.00 22.13 5.62
CA ASN A 214 22.37 22.61 4.29
C ASN A 214 21.23 22.35 3.29
N ILE A 215 21.31 22.96 2.10
CA ILE A 215 20.26 22.86 1.08
C ILE A 215 20.06 21.41 0.62
N ARG A 216 21.13 20.62 0.53
CA ARG A 216 21.07 19.20 0.16
C ARG A 216 20.24 18.43 1.18
N PHE A 217 20.49 18.61 2.48
CA PHE A 217 19.75 17.96 3.55
C PHE A 217 18.27 18.37 3.54
N ILE A 218 17.98 19.66 3.39
CA ILE A 218 16.61 20.18 3.36
C ILE A 218 15.83 19.56 2.20
N LEU A 219 16.38 19.56 0.98
CA LEU A 219 15.74 18.96 -0.19
C LEU A 219 15.54 17.44 -0.02
N THR A 220 16.54 16.74 0.53
CA THR A 220 16.46 15.32 0.82
C THR A 220 15.36 15.02 1.85
N LEU A 221 15.30 15.79 2.94
CA LEU A 221 14.28 15.65 3.98
C LEU A 221 12.89 15.94 3.45
N LEU A 222 12.71 16.98 2.64
CA LEU A 222 11.43 17.28 2.00
C LEU A 222 11.00 16.17 1.04
N PHE A 223 11.92 15.66 0.22
CA PHE A 223 11.63 14.51 -0.65
C PHE A 223 11.20 13.28 0.17
N LEU A 224 11.98 12.90 1.18
CA LEU A 224 11.69 11.76 2.05
C LEU A 224 10.32 11.93 2.74
N SER A 225 10.01 13.12 3.23
CA SER A 225 8.79 13.39 3.98
C SER A 225 7.57 13.47 3.08
N LEU A 226 7.59 14.27 2.03
CA LEU A 226 6.40 14.59 1.24
C LEU A 226 6.15 13.55 0.15
N VAL A 227 7.18 13.19 -0.62
CA VAL A 227 7.05 12.23 -1.72
C VAL A 227 7.18 10.80 -1.19
N GLY A 228 8.31 10.50 -0.54
CA GLY A 228 8.65 9.17 -0.08
C GLY A 228 7.82 8.65 1.09
N THR A 229 7.09 9.52 1.80
CA THR A 229 6.26 9.12 2.95
C THR A 229 4.82 9.59 2.81
N ALA A 230 4.53 10.89 2.84
CA ALA A 230 3.15 11.37 2.90
C ALA A 230 2.32 10.88 1.69
N ALA A 231 2.76 11.17 0.48
CA ALA A 231 2.03 10.83 -0.73
C ALA A 231 1.97 9.31 -0.98
N THR A 232 3.09 8.61 -0.76
CA THR A 232 3.13 7.14 -0.90
C THR A 232 2.30 6.42 0.15
N THR A 233 2.25 6.90 1.40
CA THR A 233 1.42 6.31 2.46
C THR A 233 -0.06 6.37 2.09
N VAL A 234 -0.55 7.53 1.63
CA VAL A 234 -1.95 7.65 1.18
C VAL A 234 -2.22 6.74 -0.02
N ALA A 235 -1.31 6.70 -1.00
CA ALA A 235 -1.45 5.84 -2.18
C ALA A 235 -1.48 4.35 -1.78
N TRP A 236 -0.59 3.91 -0.91
CA TRP A 236 -0.49 2.54 -0.42
C TRP A 236 -1.73 2.10 0.36
N PHE A 237 -2.15 2.88 1.38
CA PHE A 237 -3.35 2.55 2.15
C PHE A 237 -4.62 2.57 1.30
N THR A 238 -4.68 3.42 0.27
CA THR A 238 -5.78 3.39 -0.70
C THR A 238 -5.79 2.08 -1.49
N GLU A 239 -4.64 1.54 -1.87
CA GLU A 239 -4.55 0.26 -2.59
C GLU A 239 -4.80 -0.94 -1.65
N ILE A 240 -4.31 -0.91 -0.39
CA ILE A 240 -4.63 -1.95 0.62
C ILE A 240 -6.13 -2.14 0.78
N GLY A 241 -6.91 -1.05 0.77
CA GLY A 241 -8.36 -1.10 0.94
C GLY A 241 -9.13 -1.63 -0.27
N ARG A 242 -8.48 -1.85 -1.43
CA ARG A 242 -9.17 -2.19 -2.68
C ARG A 242 -8.60 -3.38 -3.44
N ALA A 243 -7.37 -3.74 -3.21
CA ALA A 243 -6.67 -4.78 -3.94
C ALA A 243 -6.24 -5.93 -3.01
N ARG A 244 -5.94 -7.08 -3.62
CA ARG A 244 -5.44 -8.25 -2.91
C ARG A 244 -4.03 -7.99 -2.38
N LEU A 245 -3.75 -8.45 -1.15
CA LEU A 245 -2.46 -8.23 -0.49
C LEU A 245 -1.30 -8.95 -1.18
N ASP A 246 -1.53 -10.16 -1.72
CA ASP A 246 -0.51 -10.92 -2.45
C ASP A 246 -0.04 -10.18 -3.72
N LEU A 247 -0.98 -9.58 -4.46
CA LEU A 247 -0.65 -8.79 -5.65
C LEU A 247 0.05 -7.48 -5.30
N LEU A 248 -0.40 -6.79 -4.23
CA LEU A 248 0.25 -5.58 -3.75
C LEU A 248 1.68 -5.87 -3.30
N ALA A 249 1.86 -6.93 -2.51
CA ALA A 249 3.17 -7.36 -2.03
C ALA A 249 4.12 -7.71 -3.18
N ALA A 250 3.63 -8.39 -4.23
CA ALA A 250 4.46 -8.68 -5.39
C ALA A 250 4.97 -7.41 -6.11
N TRP A 251 4.16 -6.33 -6.17
CA TRP A 251 4.61 -5.06 -6.74
C TRP A 251 5.80 -4.46 -5.96
N THR A 252 5.91 -4.69 -4.64
CA THR A 252 7.02 -4.15 -3.85
C THR A 252 8.38 -4.76 -4.21
N LEU A 253 8.42 -5.89 -4.96
CA LEU A 253 9.66 -6.44 -5.51
C LEU A 253 10.38 -5.47 -6.46
N LEU A 254 9.69 -4.47 -7.02
CA LEU A 254 10.34 -3.42 -7.84
C LEU A 254 11.11 -2.40 -7.00
N VAL A 255 10.84 -2.28 -5.70
CA VAL A 255 11.51 -1.29 -4.85
C VAL A 255 13.02 -1.51 -4.81
N PRO A 256 13.55 -2.73 -4.53
CA PRO A 256 14.99 -2.96 -4.56
C PRO A 256 15.59 -2.80 -5.97
N VAL A 257 14.85 -3.10 -7.03
CA VAL A 257 15.32 -2.86 -8.40
C VAL A 257 15.57 -1.37 -8.63
N PHE A 258 14.62 -0.51 -8.28
CA PHE A 258 14.79 0.94 -8.35
C PHE A 258 15.87 1.44 -7.39
N GLY A 259 15.96 0.86 -6.18
CA GLY A 259 16.99 1.19 -5.20
C GLY A 259 18.41 0.92 -5.75
N ILE A 260 18.64 -0.24 -6.34
CA ILE A 260 19.93 -0.62 -6.95
C ILE A 260 20.23 0.27 -8.17
N LEU A 261 19.27 0.45 -9.08
CA LEU A 261 19.49 1.26 -10.27
C LEU A 261 19.81 2.72 -9.92
N LEU A 262 19.08 3.29 -8.94
CA LEU A 262 19.33 4.66 -8.50
C LEU A 262 20.60 4.80 -7.68
N SER A 263 21.00 3.80 -6.87
CA SER A 263 22.29 3.83 -6.17
C SER A 263 23.45 3.79 -7.15
N LEU A 264 23.35 3.00 -8.21
CA LEU A 264 24.32 2.98 -9.29
C LEU A 264 24.45 4.35 -9.99
N LEU A 265 23.32 4.96 -10.34
CA LEU A 265 23.29 6.22 -11.09
C LEU A 265 23.71 7.44 -10.26
N ILE A 266 23.31 7.51 -8.99
CA ILE A 266 23.47 8.70 -8.15
C ILE A 266 24.67 8.54 -7.22
N LEU A 267 24.82 7.40 -6.55
CA LEU A 267 25.89 7.13 -5.59
C LEU A 267 27.09 6.44 -6.22
N ARG A 268 26.95 5.97 -7.48
CA ARG A 268 27.97 5.21 -8.22
C ARG A 268 28.34 3.91 -7.50
N GLU A 269 27.42 3.33 -6.73
CA GLU A 269 27.57 2.02 -6.12
C GLU A 269 27.36 0.93 -7.20
N ASP A 270 28.42 0.19 -7.55
CA ASP A 270 28.30 -0.94 -8.48
C ASP A 270 27.63 -2.13 -7.76
N PRO A 271 26.49 -2.63 -8.23
CA PRO A 271 25.84 -3.80 -7.63
C PRO A 271 26.62 -5.11 -7.87
N GLY A 272 27.64 -5.08 -8.69
CA GLY A 272 28.43 -6.25 -9.07
C GLY A 272 27.63 -7.31 -9.85
N LEU A 273 28.30 -8.40 -10.22
CA LEU A 273 27.69 -9.47 -11.04
C LEU A 273 26.43 -10.05 -10.38
N TRP A 274 26.46 -10.34 -9.09
CA TRP A 274 25.35 -10.91 -8.35
C TRP A 274 24.16 -9.97 -8.24
N GLY A 275 24.45 -8.66 -8.10
CA GLY A 275 23.43 -7.62 -8.12
C GLY A 275 22.67 -7.57 -9.45
N TRP A 276 23.38 -7.65 -10.57
CA TRP A 276 22.77 -7.69 -11.90
C TRP A 276 21.96 -8.96 -12.15
N ILE A 277 22.51 -10.14 -11.81
CA ILE A 277 21.80 -11.42 -11.95
C ILE A 277 20.48 -11.40 -11.17
N GLY A 278 20.54 -11.01 -9.89
CA GLY A 278 19.35 -10.94 -9.05
C GLY A 278 18.33 -9.93 -9.55
N THR A 279 18.77 -8.77 -10.04
CA THR A 279 17.87 -7.76 -10.64
C THR A 279 17.12 -8.31 -11.84
N VAL A 280 17.81 -9.01 -12.75
CA VAL A 280 17.17 -9.65 -13.91
C VAL A 280 16.14 -10.70 -13.48
N ILE A 281 16.44 -11.50 -12.45
CA ILE A 281 15.50 -12.49 -11.90
C ILE A 281 14.26 -11.81 -11.33
N VAL A 282 14.42 -10.72 -10.57
CA VAL A 282 13.27 -9.95 -10.02
C VAL A 282 12.41 -9.37 -11.13
N LEU A 283 13.01 -8.81 -12.19
CA LEU A 283 12.26 -8.29 -13.34
C LEU A 283 11.47 -9.39 -14.06
N ASN A 284 12.04 -10.59 -14.21
CA ASN A 284 11.32 -11.74 -14.78
C ASN A 284 10.17 -12.20 -13.87
N ALA A 285 10.34 -12.15 -12.54
CA ALA A 285 9.28 -12.44 -11.59
C ALA A 285 8.10 -11.47 -11.75
N MET A 286 8.39 -10.17 -11.92
CA MET A 286 7.35 -9.16 -12.16
C MET A 286 6.64 -9.34 -13.51
N ALA A 287 7.39 -9.70 -14.56
CA ALA A 287 6.80 -10.01 -15.87
C ALA A 287 5.85 -11.22 -15.77
N LEU A 288 6.25 -12.27 -15.04
CA LEU A 288 5.42 -13.45 -14.79
C LEU A 288 4.11 -13.07 -14.08
N LEU A 289 4.16 -12.22 -13.05
CA LEU A 289 2.99 -11.72 -12.34
C LEU A 289 2.07 -10.94 -13.28
N ALA A 290 2.62 -10.02 -14.08
CA ALA A 290 1.86 -9.19 -15.01
C ALA A 290 1.15 -10.02 -16.08
N ILE A 291 1.77 -11.08 -16.58
CA ILE A 291 1.17 -12.00 -17.56
C ILE A 291 0.10 -12.89 -16.90
N GLY A 292 0.39 -13.41 -15.72
CA GLY A 292 -0.53 -14.26 -14.96
C GLY A 292 -1.81 -13.54 -14.56
N SER A 293 -1.72 -12.28 -14.18
CA SER A 293 -2.89 -11.46 -13.81
C SER A 293 -3.82 -11.17 -15.00
N ARG A 294 -3.28 -10.99 -16.21
CA ARG A 294 -4.08 -10.78 -17.44
C ARG A 294 -4.88 -12.03 -17.85
N ARG A 295 -4.34 -13.22 -17.61
CA ARG A 295 -5.02 -14.49 -17.94
C ARG A 295 -6.16 -14.84 -17.00
N SER A 296 -6.23 -14.21 -15.83
CA SER A 296 -7.27 -14.44 -14.83
C SER A 296 -8.50 -13.53 -15.01
N GLU A 297 -8.51 -12.61 -15.97
CA GLU A 297 -9.72 -11.89 -16.37
C GLU A 297 -10.59 -12.80 -17.25
N PRO A 298 -11.80 -13.20 -16.80
CA PRO A 298 -12.76 -13.89 -17.69
C PRO A 298 -13.07 -12.94 -18.84
N SER A 299 -12.93 -13.42 -20.08
CA SER A 299 -13.33 -12.70 -21.29
C SER A 299 -14.80 -12.33 -21.20
N ALA A 300 -15.11 -11.12 -20.75
CA ALA A 300 -16.47 -10.54 -20.70
C ALA A 300 -17.00 -10.18 -22.10
N VAL A 301 -16.40 -10.67 -23.17
CA VAL A 301 -16.73 -10.27 -24.56
C VAL A 301 -17.59 -11.32 -25.31
N THR A 302 -17.93 -12.47 -24.70
CA THR A 302 -18.69 -13.49 -25.45
C THR A 302 -20.13 -13.73 -24.97
N ALA A 303 -20.67 -12.83 -24.11
CA ALA A 303 -22.07 -12.98 -23.63
C ALA A 303 -23.09 -12.04 -24.31
N THR A 304 -22.74 -11.33 -25.37
CA THR A 304 -23.66 -10.42 -26.10
C THR A 304 -24.01 -10.91 -27.51
N GLY A 305 -23.81 -12.18 -27.80
CA GLY A 305 -24.09 -12.75 -29.12
C GLY A 305 -24.96 -14.00 -29.06
N ASN A 306 -26.13 -13.97 -28.46
CA ASN A 306 -27.27 -14.81 -28.88
C ASN A 306 -28.52 -14.54 -27.99
N ARG A 307 -29.10 -13.35 -28.11
CA ARG A 307 -30.53 -13.19 -27.83
C ARG A 307 -31.19 -13.12 -29.20
N ALA A 308 -31.75 -14.25 -29.63
CA ALA A 308 -32.73 -14.31 -30.71
C ALA A 308 -33.93 -13.39 -30.34
N PRO A 309 -34.45 -12.62 -31.30
CA PRO A 309 -35.65 -11.81 -31.05
C PRO A 309 -36.84 -12.75 -30.81
N PRO A 310 -37.77 -12.38 -29.92
CA PRO A 310 -39.01 -13.14 -29.74
C PRO A 310 -39.80 -13.13 -31.05
N ALA A 311 -40.19 -14.30 -31.51
CA ALA A 311 -41.03 -14.50 -32.67
C ALA A 311 -42.36 -13.75 -32.49
N SER A 312 -42.66 -12.86 -33.44
CA SER A 312 -43.95 -12.28 -33.67
C SER A 312 -44.93 -13.40 -34.07
N ALA A 313 -45.93 -13.65 -33.25
CA ALA A 313 -47.09 -14.44 -33.63
C ALA A 313 -48.19 -13.45 -34.05
N ASP A 314 -48.23 -13.20 -35.38
CA ASP A 314 -49.44 -12.82 -36.05
C ASP A 314 -50.36 -14.05 -36.11
N HIS A 315 -51.59 -13.93 -35.62
CA HIS A 315 -52.75 -14.52 -36.26
C HIS A 315 -54.01 -13.73 -35.90
N ALA A 316 -54.53 -13.12 -36.92
CA ALA A 316 -55.87 -12.61 -37.05
C ALA A 316 -56.90 -13.77 -36.95
N THR A 317 -58.08 -13.52 -36.38
CA THR A 317 -59.35 -13.66 -37.08
C THR A 317 -60.51 -13.29 -36.15
N SER A 318 -61.30 -12.33 -36.66
CA SER A 318 -62.80 -12.27 -36.75
C SER A 318 -63.65 -12.30 -35.49
N ASP A 319 -64.20 -11.21 -35.26
CA ASP A 319 -65.56 -10.75 -34.92
C ASP A 319 -66.70 -11.80 -35.17
N PRO A 320 -68.01 -11.63 -34.71
CA PRO A 320 -68.60 -10.52 -33.97
C PRO A 320 -69.64 -11.00 -32.88
N ASP A 321 -70.33 -10.00 -32.32
CA ASP A 321 -71.66 -9.98 -31.66
C ASP A 321 -71.73 -10.06 -30.14
N GLY A 322 -72.42 -9.03 -29.63
CA GLY A 322 -73.20 -9.10 -28.40
C GLY A 322 -72.96 -7.96 -27.39
N LEU A 323 -73.74 -6.89 -27.57
CA LEU A 323 -74.07 -5.85 -26.60
C LEU A 323 -74.92 -6.39 -25.42
N PRO A 324 -75.39 -5.56 -24.48
CA PRO A 324 -74.70 -4.99 -23.27
C PRO A 324 -75.52 -5.37 -22.01
N ASP A 325 -75.03 -5.12 -20.80
CA ASP A 325 -75.86 -4.65 -19.68
C ASP A 325 -75.02 -4.18 -18.46
N GLU A 326 -75.29 -2.98 -18.16
CA GLU A 326 -75.80 -2.29 -16.96
C GLU A 326 -75.27 -2.70 -15.57
N ASN A 327 -74.73 -1.70 -14.93
CA ASN A 327 -75.22 -1.10 -13.69
C ASN A 327 -74.52 -1.39 -12.34
N HIS A 328 -74.46 -0.29 -11.62
CA HIS A 328 -74.30 -0.04 -10.17
C HIS A 328 -72.84 0.20 -9.66
N GLY A 329 -72.44 1.37 -9.50
CA GLY A 329 -72.77 2.41 -8.53
C GLY A 329 -71.98 2.27 -7.18
N PRO A 330 -71.58 3.33 -6.55
CA PRO A 330 -70.42 3.39 -5.68
C PRO A 330 -70.75 3.31 -4.18
N ARG A 331 -69.80 2.91 -3.33
CA ARG A 331 -69.78 3.23 -1.87
C ARG A 331 -68.40 3.24 -1.28
N SER A 332 -67.95 4.45 -0.95
CA SER A 332 -67.67 5.03 0.41
C SER A 332 -66.54 4.43 1.25
N ARG A 333 -65.59 5.32 1.49
CA ARG A 333 -64.69 5.40 2.69
C ARG A 333 -65.46 5.21 4.00
N PRO A 334 -64.81 4.82 5.10
CA PRO A 334 -64.37 5.88 5.99
C PRO A 334 -62.98 5.70 6.65
N GLU A 335 -62.49 6.85 7.08
CA GLU A 335 -61.43 7.13 8.03
C GLU A 335 -61.61 6.48 9.41
N ARG A 336 -60.51 6.29 10.13
CA ARG A 336 -60.20 6.74 11.52
C ARG A 336 -58.96 6.05 12.07
N LYS A 337 -58.05 6.83 12.47
CA LYS A 337 -57.63 7.39 13.78
C LYS A 337 -56.65 6.51 14.58
N GLN A 338 -55.53 7.12 14.80
CA GLN A 338 -54.76 7.36 16.05
C GLN A 338 -54.78 6.27 17.15
N ARG A 339 -53.60 5.73 17.44
CA ARG A 339 -52.84 6.01 18.66
C ARG A 339 -51.35 5.69 18.42
#